data_62608f8d9f123ad3edf69e800db8b865
#
_entry.id   62608f8d9f123ad3edf69e800db8b865
#
_cell.length_a   1.000
_cell.length_b   1.000
_cell.length_c   1.000
_cell.angle_alpha   90.00
_cell.angle_beta   90.00
_cell.angle_gamma   90.00
#
_symmetry.space_group_name_H-M   'P 1'
#
loop_
_entity.id
_entity.type
_entity.pdbx_description
1 polymer ?
#
loop_
_entity_poly.entity_id
_entity_poly.type
_entity_poly.pdbx_seq_one_letter_code
_entity_poly.pdbx_strand_id
1 'polypeptide(L)'
;AYSARGLLIISNKYEQIGKMIDLKLDRGFTYFKALGGYKQDDKRVIYVVVSPREIATIKQLIRQEDPNAFVSIIEVHEALGEGFTYKQKRHHLLIRK
;
A
#
# COMPACT_ATOMS: atom_id res chain seq x y z
N ALA A 1 -22.40 2.19 1.99
CA ALA A 1 -21.11 2.84 2.05
C ALA A 1 -20.28 2.21 3.14
N TYR A 2 -19.03 2.33 2.98
CA TYR A 2 -18.08 1.75 3.90
C TYR A 2 -16.84 2.63 3.90
N SER A 3 -16.15 2.58 5.00
CA SER A 3 -14.96 3.39 5.12
C SER A 3 -13.76 2.60 4.63
N ALA A 4 -12.72 3.32 4.30
CA ALA A 4 -11.47 2.76 3.84
C ALA A 4 -10.35 3.59 4.42
N ARG A 5 -9.14 3.07 4.32
CA ARG A 5 -7.96 3.78 4.78
C ARG A 5 -6.95 3.81 3.65
N GLY A 6 -6.40 4.99 3.42
CA GLY A 6 -5.31 5.13 2.47
C GLY A 6 -4.00 5.20 3.23
N LEU A 7 -3.02 4.47 2.76
CA LEU A 7 -1.70 4.54 3.36
C LEU A 7 -0.72 5.13 2.35
N LEU A 8 0.05 6.09 2.83
CA LEU A 8 1.19 6.62 2.09
C LEU A 8 2.42 6.11 2.82
N ILE A 9 3.23 5.33 2.12
CA ILE A 9 4.36 4.65 2.74
C ILE A 9 5.64 5.14 2.09
N ILE A 10 6.55 5.66 2.89
CA ILE A 10 7.84 6.14 2.43
C ILE A 10 8.91 5.28 3.07
N SER A 11 9.69 4.60 2.23
CA SER A 11 10.70 3.67 2.72
C SER A 11 11.74 3.46 1.63
N ASN A 12 12.97 3.27 2.05
CA ASN A 12 14.01 2.87 1.11
C ASN A 12 13.83 1.43 0.64
N LYS A 13 12.98 0.67 1.33
CA LYS A 13 12.70 -0.71 0.98
C LYS A 13 11.34 -0.83 0.31
N TYR A 14 11.02 0.13 -0.53
CA TYR A 14 9.69 0.18 -1.13
C TYR A 14 9.41 -1.03 -2.00
N GLU A 15 10.42 -1.59 -2.64
CA GLU A 15 10.19 -2.75 -3.49
C GLU A 15 9.78 -3.97 -2.67
N GLN A 16 10.46 -4.20 -1.56
CA GLN A 16 10.11 -5.30 -0.67
C GLN A 16 8.73 -5.10 -0.07
N ILE A 17 8.42 -3.87 0.30
CA ILE A 17 7.11 -3.57 0.88
C ILE A 17 6.03 -3.77 -0.18
N GLY A 18 6.28 -3.33 -1.40
CA GLY A 18 5.31 -3.53 -2.48
C GLY A 18 5.05 -5.00 -2.75
N LYS A 19 6.11 -5.81 -2.78
CA LYS A 19 5.93 -7.24 -2.95
C LYS A 19 5.11 -7.85 -1.84
N MET A 20 5.36 -7.43 -0.62
CA MET A 20 4.62 -7.94 0.52
C MET A 20 3.15 -7.58 0.41
N ILE A 21 2.83 -6.36 0.01
CA ILE A 21 1.45 -5.94 -0.15
C ILE A 21 0.76 -6.79 -1.21
N ASP A 22 1.42 -6.98 -2.33
CA ASP A 22 0.86 -7.77 -3.42
C ASP A 22 0.63 -9.21 -3.01
N LEU A 23 1.62 -9.83 -2.40
CA LEU A 23 1.57 -11.26 -2.11
C LEU A 23 0.76 -11.61 -0.88
N LYS A 24 0.85 -10.81 0.17
CA LYS A 24 0.22 -11.16 1.43
C LYS A 24 -1.15 -10.53 1.62
N LEU A 25 -1.38 -9.38 1.02
CA LEU A 25 -2.66 -8.70 1.16
C LEU A 25 -3.49 -8.75 -0.10
N ASP A 26 -2.88 -9.16 -1.20
CA ASP A 26 -3.56 -9.25 -2.49
C ASP A 26 -4.24 -7.93 -2.85
N ARG A 27 -3.51 -6.84 -2.62
CA ARG A 27 -3.98 -5.50 -2.90
C ARG A 27 -3.12 -4.86 -3.96
N GLY A 28 -3.74 -4.16 -4.88
CA GLY A 28 -3.01 -3.32 -5.80
C GLY A 28 -2.51 -2.09 -5.08
N PHE A 29 -1.43 -1.54 -5.58
CA PHE A 29 -0.90 -0.30 -5.02
C PHE A 29 -0.25 0.48 -6.14
N THR A 30 0.04 1.75 -5.86
CA THR A 30 0.62 2.66 -6.84
C THR A 30 1.86 3.28 -6.24
N TYR A 31 2.90 3.43 -7.05
CA TYR A 31 4.04 4.25 -6.65
C TYR A 31 3.82 5.67 -7.15
N PHE A 32 4.04 6.63 -6.28
CA PHE A 32 4.19 8.01 -6.69
C PHE A 32 5.67 8.33 -6.73
N LYS A 33 6.12 8.95 -7.80
CA LYS A 33 7.46 9.51 -7.83
C LYS A 33 7.47 10.77 -6.98
N ALA A 34 8.44 10.88 -6.11
CA ALA A 34 8.49 11.99 -5.18
C ALA A 34 9.92 12.42 -4.98
N LEU A 35 10.07 13.60 -4.40
CA LEU A 35 11.37 14.18 -4.13
C LEU A 35 11.44 14.49 -2.65
N GLY A 36 12.48 14.03 -1.99
CA GLY A 36 12.67 14.34 -0.59
C GLY A 36 12.83 15.84 -0.43
N GLY A 37 12.10 16.40 0.55
CA GLY A 37 12.09 17.85 0.71
C GLY A 37 13.41 18.40 1.22
N TYR A 38 14.08 17.63 2.06
CA TYR A 38 15.32 18.11 2.67
C TYR A 38 16.54 17.75 1.82
N LYS A 39 16.67 16.47 1.47
CA LYS A 39 17.87 16.01 0.76
C LYS A 39 17.72 16.11 -0.74
N GLN A 40 16.54 16.40 -1.24
CA GLN A 40 16.28 16.47 -2.67
C GLN A 40 16.56 15.14 -3.37
N ASP A 41 16.40 14.04 -2.65
CA ASP A 41 16.65 12.72 -3.20
C ASP A 41 15.35 12.13 -3.79
N ASP A 42 15.51 11.26 -4.76
CA ASP A 42 14.37 10.59 -5.38
C ASP A 42 13.77 9.58 -4.41
N LYS A 43 12.44 9.56 -4.39
CA LYS A 43 11.72 8.62 -3.55
C LYS A 43 10.57 8.01 -4.33
N ARG A 44 10.16 6.85 -3.87
CA ARG A 44 8.94 6.23 -4.36
C ARG A 44 8.02 6.08 -3.17
N VAL A 45 6.87 6.71 -3.26
CA VAL A 45 5.86 6.63 -2.20
C VAL A 45 4.83 5.61 -2.62
N ILE A 46 4.57 4.65 -1.75
CA ILE A 46 3.53 3.66 -2.01
C ILE A 46 2.21 4.22 -1.55
N TYR A 47 1.21 4.14 -2.41
CA TYR A 47 -0.16 4.47 -2.04
C TYR A 47 -0.99 3.21 -2.17
N VAL A 48 -1.64 2.81 -1.09
CA VAL A 48 -2.50 1.64 -1.09
C VAL A 48 -3.74 1.94 -0.26
N VAL A 49 -4.87 1.43 -0.72
CA VAL A 49 -6.15 1.60 -0.01
C VAL A 49 -6.56 0.25 0.55
N VAL A 50 -6.86 0.22 1.82
CA VAL A 50 -7.21 -1.01 2.52
C VAL A 50 -8.46 -0.77 3.36
N SER A 51 -9.08 -1.86 3.80
CA SER A 51 -10.19 -1.75 4.72
C SER A 51 -9.67 -1.53 6.15
N PRO A 52 -10.50 -0.96 7.02
CA PRO A 52 -10.03 -0.69 8.40
C PRO A 52 -9.53 -1.93 9.12
N ARG A 53 -10.13 -3.08 8.84
CA ARG A 53 -9.71 -4.30 9.56
C ARG A 53 -8.35 -4.80 9.11
N GLU A 54 -7.82 -4.29 8.00
CA GLU A 54 -6.50 -4.70 7.53
C GLU A 54 -5.38 -3.84 8.09
N ILE A 55 -5.72 -2.77 8.80
CA ILE A 55 -4.71 -1.81 9.22
C ILE A 55 -3.67 -2.42 10.16
N ALA A 56 -4.13 -3.16 11.16
CA ALA A 56 -3.18 -3.73 12.11
C ALA A 56 -2.19 -4.67 11.43
N THR A 57 -2.71 -5.49 10.53
CA THR A 57 -1.87 -6.45 9.82
C THR A 57 -0.87 -5.76 8.91
N ILE A 58 -1.34 -4.78 8.14
CA ILE A 58 -0.44 -4.13 7.20
C ILE A 58 0.63 -3.32 7.93
N LYS A 59 0.29 -2.69 9.04
CA LYS A 59 1.29 -1.96 9.82
C LYS A 59 2.37 -2.91 10.33
N GLN A 60 1.97 -4.06 10.80
CA GLN A 60 2.92 -5.03 11.31
C GLN A 60 3.83 -5.54 10.20
N LEU A 61 3.26 -5.84 9.03
CA LEU A 61 4.05 -6.34 7.92
C LEU A 61 5.02 -5.30 7.40
N ILE A 62 4.59 -4.03 7.34
CA ILE A 62 5.49 -2.96 6.92
C ILE A 62 6.66 -2.85 7.89
N ARG A 63 6.37 -2.89 9.18
CA ARG A 63 7.40 -2.74 10.18
C ARG A 63 8.40 -3.89 10.13
N GLN A 64 7.95 -5.08 9.77
CA GLN A 64 8.85 -6.21 9.61
C GLN A 64 9.80 -6.00 8.44
N GLU A 65 9.31 -5.39 7.36
CA GLU A 65 10.17 -5.13 6.22
C GLU A 65 11.11 -3.97 6.48
N ASP A 66 10.63 -2.93 7.13
CA ASP A 66 11.44 -1.74 7.37
C ASP A 66 10.95 -1.04 8.64
N PRO A 67 11.67 -1.23 9.76
CA PRO A 67 11.28 -0.56 11.00
C PRO A 67 11.31 0.96 10.91
N ASN A 68 12.02 1.51 9.92
CA ASN A 68 12.15 2.95 9.77
C ASN A 68 11.20 3.53 8.74
N ALA A 69 10.30 2.73 8.20
CA ALA A 69 9.36 3.25 7.22
C ALA A 69 8.46 4.30 7.85
N PHE A 70 8.17 5.33 7.08
CA PHE A 70 7.20 6.35 7.49
C PHE A 70 5.86 5.98 6.87
N VAL A 71 4.83 5.88 7.69
CA VAL A 71 3.51 5.50 7.22
C VAL A 71 2.51 6.55 7.68
N SER A 72 1.82 7.13 6.71
CA SER A 72 0.75 8.08 6.98
C SER A 72 -0.56 7.39 6.61
N ILE A 73 -1.52 7.40 7.54
CA ILE A 73 -2.81 6.76 7.33
C ILE A 73 -3.87 7.83 7.24
N ILE A 74 -4.60 7.81 6.13
CA ILE A 74 -5.65 8.79 5.90
C ILE A 74 -6.98 8.08 5.80
N GLU A 75 -8.00 8.75 6.26
CA GLU A 75 -9.35 8.24 6.11
C GLU A 75 -9.82 8.51 4.70
N VAL A 76 -10.29 7.47 4.02
CA VAL A 76 -10.80 7.58 2.67
C VAL A 76 -12.32 7.46 2.77
N HIS A 77 -12.99 8.53 2.34
CA HIS A 77 -14.44 8.55 2.45
C HIS A 77 -15.09 7.52 1.54
N GLU A 78 -14.58 7.40 0.33
CA GLU A 78 -15.15 6.50 -0.65
C GLU A 78 -14.07 6.07 -1.62
N ALA A 79 -14.08 4.79 -2.00
CA ALA A 79 -13.15 4.28 -3.00
C ALA A 79 -13.91 3.35 -3.93
N LEU A 80 -13.77 3.59 -5.22
CA LEU A 80 -14.43 2.81 -6.25
C LEU A 80 -13.36 2.31 -7.21
N GLY A 81 -13.58 1.10 -7.70
CA GLY A 81 -12.67 0.56 -8.70
C GLY A 81 -12.26 -0.86 -8.37
N GLU A 82 -11.52 -1.43 -9.31
CA GLU A 82 -11.03 -2.78 -9.18
C GLU A 82 -9.98 -2.88 -8.09
N GLY A 83 -9.87 -4.07 -7.53
CA GLY A 83 -8.80 -4.34 -6.60
C GLY A 83 -9.13 -4.00 -5.17
N PHE A 84 -10.13 -3.17 -4.96
CA PHE A 84 -10.51 -2.84 -3.60
C PHE A 84 -11.60 -3.78 -3.10
N THR A 85 -12.66 -3.94 -3.89
CA THR A 85 -13.79 -4.78 -3.50
C THR A 85 -13.61 -6.22 -3.91
N TYR A 86 -12.82 -6.48 -4.94
CA TYR A 86 -12.74 -7.78 -5.58
C TYR A 86 -11.33 -8.34 -5.54
N LYS A 87 -10.84 -8.54 -4.33
CA LYS A 87 -9.49 -9.09 -4.14
C LYS A 87 -9.27 -10.41 -4.84
N GLN A 88 -10.24 -11.30 -4.77
CA GLN A 88 -10.07 -12.61 -5.38
C GLN A 88 -9.88 -12.51 -6.88
N LYS A 89 -10.56 -11.56 -7.48
CA LYS A 89 -10.44 -11.39 -8.92
C LYS A 89 -9.05 -10.96 -9.29
N ARG A 90 -8.45 -10.11 -8.48
CA ARG A 90 -7.09 -9.69 -8.74
C ARG A 90 -6.15 -10.88 -8.70
N HIS A 91 -6.40 -11.79 -7.78
CA HIS A 91 -5.59 -13.00 -7.70
C HIS A 91 -5.66 -13.80 -8.99
N HIS A 92 -6.86 -13.94 -9.53
CA HIS A 92 -7.01 -14.62 -10.80
C HIS A 92 -6.30 -13.92 -11.93
N LEU A 93 -6.31 -12.62 -11.93
CA LEU A 93 -5.62 -11.86 -12.95
C LEU A 93 -4.14 -12.12 -12.96
N LEU A 94 -3.56 -12.30 -11.79
CA LEU A 94 -2.14 -12.61 -11.70
C LEU A 94 -1.80 -13.93 -12.35
N ILE A 95 -2.70 -14.88 -12.22
CA ILE A 95 -2.47 -16.20 -12.79
C ILE A 95 -2.36 -16.15 -14.30
N ARG A 96 -3.06 -15.22 -14.92
CA ARG A 96 -3.05 -15.14 -16.38
C ARG A 96 -1.69 -14.78 -16.94
N LYS A 97 -0.86 -14.22 -16.15
CA LYS A 97 0.45 -13.86 -16.64
C LYS A 97 1.33 -15.05 -16.77
#